data_c75abb42db2e154f0317d2b685d2893a
#
_entry.id   c75abb42db2e154f0317d2b685d2893a
#
_cell.length_a   1.000
_cell.length_b   1.000
_cell.length_c   1.000
_cell.angle_alpha   90.00
_cell.angle_beta   90.00
_cell.angle_gamma   90.00
#
_symmetry.space_group_name_H-M   'P 1'
#
loop_
_entity.id
_entity.type
_entity.pdbx_description
1 polymer ?
#
loop_
_entity_poly.entity_id
_entity_poly.type
_entity_poly.pdbx_seq_one_letter_code
_entity_poly.pdbx_strand_id
1 'polypeptide(L)'
;KPFLILDGSMGTMLQKRGMKPGTIPELLNITDPDLVQSVHRDYARAGSDIVYANTFGANPDKLAGTGYSLEDIIQAAIRNVREAAPDCLCALDIGPLGQLLEPLGTLSFEEAYERFAAVVEAGKNADLIVIETMADLYETKAALLAAKEHSDLPVLVSMTFQEDGRSFTGTTPEIFARTMTGLGADCLGINCSAGPETLVPLLKEVLANTHLPVAAKPNAGLPDPRDGSYSLSDADFVKGILPALEAGVTVVGGCCGTTPDTIRALSAVIGQGIDVSRIPYEEKSFVCSALQGVTVDDVRPIGERLNPTSKKRFQQALRDRDFAYLVSQALEQTEAGAAILDLNVGAPGIDEVTLLPEAVKRIQSVVDVPLQLDSSNPRALEAALRVYNGKPSVNSVSA
;
A
#
# COMPACT_ATOMS: atom_id res chain seq x y z
N LYS A 1 3.66 -12.38 21.57
CA LYS A 1 3.80 -13.58 20.72
C LYS A 1 4.89 -13.31 19.67
N PRO A 2 5.68 -14.33 19.28
CA PRO A 2 6.67 -14.18 18.22
C PRO A 2 6.02 -14.03 16.83
N PHE A 3 4.80 -14.58 16.68
CA PHE A 3 3.99 -14.46 15.47
C PHE A 3 2.59 -13.96 15.79
N LEU A 4 2.02 -13.18 14.89
CA LEU A 4 0.60 -12.81 14.89
C LEU A 4 -0.09 -13.50 13.69
N ILE A 5 -1.22 -14.12 13.98
CA ILE A 5 -2.01 -14.86 12.99
C ILE A 5 -3.20 -13.97 12.58
N LEU A 6 -3.23 -13.63 11.31
CA LEU A 6 -4.35 -12.95 10.68
C LEU A 6 -5.44 -13.97 10.33
N ASP A 7 -6.60 -13.50 9.96
CA ASP A 7 -7.67 -14.33 9.42
C ASP A 7 -7.40 -14.74 7.95
N GLY A 8 -8.42 -15.35 7.35
CA GLY A 8 -8.44 -15.71 5.93
C GLY A 8 -9.51 -14.92 5.16
N SER A 9 -9.91 -15.46 4.01
CA SER A 9 -10.82 -14.79 3.08
C SER A 9 -12.24 -14.64 3.60
N MET A 10 -12.70 -13.42 3.82
CA MET A 10 -14.09 -13.11 4.11
C MET A 10 -14.98 -13.43 2.88
N GLY A 11 -14.62 -12.94 1.71
CA GLY A 11 -15.39 -13.12 0.48
C GLY A 11 -15.63 -14.59 0.11
N THR A 12 -14.58 -15.42 0.16
CA THR A 12 -14.68 -16.87 -0.09
C THR A 12 -15.65 -17.53 0.89
N MET A 13 -15.62 -17.16 2.17
CA MET A 13 -16.48 -17.75 3.19
C MET A 13 -17.92 -17.30 3.04
N LEU A 14 -18.16 -16.02 2.73
CA LEU A 14 -19.51 -15.53 2.46
C LEU A 14 -20.14 -16.22 1.24
N GLN A 15 -19.38 -16.40 0.16
CA GLN A 15 -19.83 -17.14 -1.04
C GLN A 15 -20.17 -18.59 -0.73
N LYS A 16 -19.29 -19.29 0.01
CA LYS A 16 -19.55 -20.67 0.47
C LYS A 16 -20.81 -20.80 1.34
N ARG A 17 -21.22 -19.72 2.01
CA ARG A 17 -22.40 -19.65 2.86
C ARG A 17 -23.64 -19.09 2.16
N GLY A 18 -23.58 -18.91 0.85
CA GLY A 18 -24.75 -18.55 0.03
C GLY A 18 -24.88 -17.07 -0.31
N MET A 19 -23.86 -16.25 -0.11
CA MET A 19 -23.86 -14.89 -0.65
C MET A 19 -24.04 -14.92 -2.16
N LYS A 20 -25.04 -14.20 -2.67
CA LYS A 20 -25.39 -14.18 -4.09
C LYS A 20 -24.35 -13.37 -4.90
N PRO A 21 -24.08 -13.77 -6.14
CA PRO A 21 -23.28 -12.94 -7.05
C PRO A 21 -23.85 -11.53 -7.19
N GLY A 22 -22.98 -10.52 -7.22
CA GLY A 22 -23.37 -9.11 -7.32
C GLY A 22 -23.79 -8.46 -5.99
N THR A 23 -23.81 -9.20 -4.88
CA THR A 23 -23.98 -8.60 -3.55
C THR A 23 -22.75 -7.80 -3.18
N ILE A 24 -22.93 -6.60 -2.63
CA ILE A 24 -21.87 -5.83 -1.98
C ILE A 24 -21.65 -6.43 -0.58
N PRO A 25 -20.50 -7.09 -0.31
CA PRO A 25 -20.30 -7.83 0.94
C PRO A 25 -20.45 -6.97 2.20
N GLU A 26 -20.05 -5.71 2.11
CA GLU A 26 -20.09 -4.77 3.22
C GLU A 26 -21.51 -4.46 3.71
N LEU A 27 -22.53 -4.55 2.82
CA LEU A 27 -23.93 -4.37 3.22
C LEU A 27 -24.44 -5.47 4.16
N LEU A 28 -23.82 -6.67 4.09
CA LEU A 28 -24.17 -7.79 4.97
C LEU A 28 -23.87 -7.49 6.44
N ASN A 29 -23.01 -6.53 6.73
CA ASN A 29 -22.76 -6.08 8.10
C ASN A 29 -24.04 -5.62 8.80
N ILE A 30 -25.01 -5.10 8.04
CA ILE A 30 -26.30 -4.60 8.53
C ILE A 30 -27.43 -5.55 8.15
N THR A 31 -27.43 -6.05 6.92
CA THR A 31 -28.58 -6.82 6.37
C THR A 31 -28.58 -8.29 6.78
N ASP A 32 -27.39 -8.85 7.08
CA ASP A 32 -27.22 -10.23 7.56
C ASP A 32 -26.01 -10.33 8.50
N PRO A 33 -26.05 -9.67 9.67
CA PRO A 33 -24.93 -9.66 10.60
C PRO A 33 -24.56 -11.05 11.12
N ASP A 34 -25.54 -11.94 11.27
CA ASP A 34 -25.30 -13.30 11.74
C ASP A 34 -24.41 -14.10 10.79
N LEU A 35 -24.58 -13.91 9.49
CA LEU A 35 -23.74 -14.52 8.45
C LEU A 35 -22.30 -14.03 8.59
N VAL A 36 -22.07 -12.70 8.69
CA VAL A 36 -20.76 -12.09 8.83
C VAL A 36 -20.09 -12.53 10.14
N GLN A 37 -20.81 -12.45 11.26
CA GLN A 37 -20.33 -12.89 12.57
C GLN A 37 -19.96 -14.39 12.59
N SER A 38 -20.68 -15.22 11.85
CA SER A 38 -20.35 -16.64 11.76
C SER A 38 -18.98 -16.88 11.15
N VAL A 39 -18.57 -16.06 10.16
CA VAL A 39 -17.23 -16.12 9.54
C VAL A 39 -16.16 -15.66 10.53
N HIS A 40 -16.34 -14.51 11.17
CA HIS A 40 -15.41 -14.01 12.18
C HIS A 40 -15.17 -15.00 13.32
N ARG A 41 -16.27 -15.61 13.82
CA ARG A 41 -16.21 -16.61 14.88
C ARG A 41 -15.39 -17.84 14.49
N ASP A 42 -15.52 -18.29 13.24
CA ASP A 42 -14.79 -19.45 12.76
C ASP A 42 -13.29 -19.16 12.60
N TYR A 43 -12.90 -17.97 12.15
CA TYR A 43 -11.50 -17.55 12.08
C TYR A 43 -10.90 -17.37 13.50
N ALA A 44 -11.62 -16.77 14.43
CA ALA A 44 -11.19 -16.67 15.83
C ALA A 44 -10.95 -18.06 16.45
N ARG A 45 -11.89 -19.00 16.24
CA ARG A 45 -11.74 -20.40 16.69
C ARG A 45 -10.63 -21.15 15.99
N ALA A 46 -10.24 -20.76 14.80
CA ALA A 46 -9.11 -21.32 14.07
C ALA A 46 -7.75 -20.85 14.59
N GLY A 47 -7.73 -19.81 15.44
CA GLY A 47 -6.52 -19.32 16.10
C GLY A 47 -6.02 -17.98 15.58
N SER A 48 -6.85 -17.20 14.86
CA SER A 48 -6.52 -15.84 14.48
C SER A 48 -6.34 -14.94 15.69
N ASP A 49 -5.31 -14.12 15.69
CA ASP A 49 -5.06 -13.06 16.69
C ASP A 49 -5.70 -11.74 16.24
N ILE A 50 -5.80 -11.54 14.94
CA ILE A 50 -6.36 -10.34 14.29
C ILE A 50 -7.42 -10.80 13.31
N VAL A 51 -8.60 -10.20 13.40
CA VAL A 51 -9.73 -10.44 12.50
C VAL A 51 -10.05 -9.14 11.77
N TYR A 52 -10.14 -9.20 10.45
CA TYR A 52 -10.44 -8.06 9.60
C TYR A 52 -11.95 -7.82 9.57
N ALA A 53 -12.38 -6.62 9.90
CA ALA A 53 -13.76 -6.21 9.72
C ALA A 53 -14.14 -6.31 8.22
N ASN A 54 -15.39 -6.63 7.94
CA ASN A 54 -15.87 -6.76 6.56
C ASN A 54 -16.06 -5.37 5.93
N THR A 55 -14.95 -4.66 5.68
CA THR A 55 -14.89 -3.25 5.22
C THR A 55 -14.00 -3.03 4.01
N PHE A 56 -13.42 -4.09 3.42
CA PHE A 56 -12.47 -4.01 2.30
C PHE A 56 -12.88 -3.08 1.17
N GLY A 57 -14.14 -3.14 0.75
CA GLY A 57 -14.67 -2.29 -0.32
C GLY A 57 -15.55 -1.16 0.20
N ALA A 58 -15.56 -0.86 1.49
CA ALA A 58 -16.34 0.23 2.05
C ALA A 58 -15.68 1.57 1.72
N ASN A 59 -16.08 2.17 0.61
CA ASN A 59 -15.71 3.53 0.24
C ASN A 59 -16.93 4.32 -0.23
N PRO A 60 -16.88 5.67 -0.20
CA PRO A 60 -18.03 6.52 -0.51
C PRO A 60 -18.67 6.24 -1.89
N ASP A 61 -17.84 5.95 -2.91
CA ASP A 61 -18.33 5.75 -4.28
C ASP A 61 -19.08 4.41 -4.41
N LYS A 62 -18.51 3.34 -3.87
CA LYS A 62 -19.09 2.00 -3.92
C LYS A 62 -20.42 1.91 -3.15
N LEU A 63 -20.54 2.69 -2.09
CA LEU A 63 -21.73 2.70 -1.25
C LEU A 63 -22.76 3.72 -1.69
N ALA A 64 -22.47 4.56 -2.66
CA ALA A 64 -23.40 5.55 -3.20
C ALA A 64 -24.67 4.86 -3.70
N GLY A 65 -25.84 5.39 -3.27
CA GLY A 65 -27.14 4.87 -3.69
C GLY A 65 -27.61 3.58 -2.98
N THR A 66 -26.83 3.02 -2.04
CA THR A 66 -27.23 1.81 -1.30
C THR A 66 -28.27 2.07 -0.21
N GLY A 67 -28.46 3.34 0.19
CA GLY A 67 -29.36 3.74 1.28
C GLY A 67 -28.73 3.67 2.68
N TYR A 68 -27.47 3.28 2.79
CA TYR A 68 -26.70 3.23 4.04
C TYR A 68 -25.55 4.23 4.00
N SER A 69 -25.21 4.83 5.14
CA SER A 69 -24.03 5.67 5.25
C SER A 69 -22.75 4.83 5.38
N LEU A 70 -21.61 5.38 4.96
CA LEU A 70 -20.30 4.76 5.16
C LEU A 70 -20.04 4.46 6.64
N GLU A 71 -20.38 5.40 7.52
CA GLU A 71 -20.23 5.26 8.97
C GLU A 71 -21.07 4.10 9.53
N ASP A 72 -22.36 3.99 9.16
CA ASP A 72 -23.23 2.90 9.64
C ASP A 72 -22.67 1.53 9.27
N ILE A 73 -22.18 1.38 8.04
CA ILE A 73 -21.61 0.12 7.55
C ILE A 73 -20.32 -0.25 8.29
N ILE A 74 -19.39 0.70 8.43
CA ILE A 74 -18.11 0.45 9.11
C ILE A 74 -18.32 0.18 10.59
N GLN A 75 -19.17 0.96 11.26
CA GLN A 75 -19.48 0.75 12.67
C GLN A 75 -20.20 -0.60 12.90
N ALA A 76 -21.07 -1.03 11.98
CA ALA A 76 -21.68 -2.35 12.03
C ALA A 76 -20.63 -3.46 11.85
N ALA A 77 -19.69 -3.30 10.91
CA ALA A 77 -18.62 -4.27 10.69
C ALA A 77 -17.76 -4.47 11.95
N ILE A 78 -17.33 -3.37 12.58
CA ILE A 78 -16.52 -3.41 13.81
C ILE A 78 -17.31 -4.06 14.94
N ARG A 79 -18.59 -3.73 15.14
CA ARG A 79 -19.46 -4.42 16.12
C ARG A 79 -19.52 -5.90 15.87
N ASN A 80 -19.71 -6.34 14.63
CA ASN A 80 -19.78 -7.75 14.26
C ASN A 80 -18.51 -8.52 14.66
N VAL A 81 -17.31 -7.92 14.49
CA VAL A 81 -16.05 -8.51 14.95
C VAL A 81 -16.03 -8.59 16.49
N ARG A 82 -16.34 -7.48 17.19
CA ARG A 82 -16.31 -7.41 18.67
C ARG A 82 -17.25 -8.44 19.32
N GLU A 83 -18.42 -8.69 18.72
CA GLU A 83 -19.39 -9.66 19.20
C GLU A 83 -19.01 -11.11 18.89
N ALA A 84 -18.42 -11.35 17.72
CA ALA A 84 -18.10 -12.69 17.25
C ALA A 84 -16.72 -13.20 17.70
N ALA A 85 -15.75 -12.31 17.89
CA ALA A 85 -14.35 -12.60 18.17
C ALA A 85 -13.77 -11.63 19.24
N PRO A 86 -14.34 -11.60 20.48
CA PRO A 86 -14.01 -10.61 21.50
C PRO A 86 -12.55 -10.67 21.98
N ASP A 87 -11.89 -11.81 21.82
CA ASP A 87 -10.50 -12.03 22.22
C ASP A 87 -9.48 -11.69 21.11
N CYS A 88 -9.96 -11.34 19.91
CA CYS A 88 -9.13 -10.95 18.77
C CYS A 88 -9.05 -9.42 18.63
N LEU A 89 -7.95 -8.93 18.07
CA LEU A 89 -7.87 -7.55 17.61
C LEU A 89 -8.73 -7.38 16.37
N CYS A 90 -9.47 -6.27 16.32
CA CYS A 90 -10.30 -5.88 15.18
C CYS A 90 -9.53 -4.95 14.26
N ALA A 91 -9.29 -5.34 13.02
CA ALA A 91 -8.67 -4.49 12.02
C ALA A 91 -9.72 -3.79 11.16
N LEU A 92 -9.60 -2.47 10.97
CA LEU A 92 -10.27 -1.76 9.88
C LEU A 92 -9.59 -2.14 8.57
N ASP A 93 -10.29 -2.85 7.70
CA ASP A 93 -9.77 -3.33 6.43
C ASP A 93 -10.11 -2.36 5.30
N ILE A 94 -9.08 -1.84 4.63
CA ILE A 94 -9.15 -0.83 3.57
C ILE A 94 -8.54 -1.40 2.30
N GLY A 95 -9.36 -1.64 1.29
CA GLY A 95 -8.93 -2.03 -0.06
C GLY A 95 -8.79 -0.83 -1.01
N PRO A 96 -8.36 -1.08 -2.26
CA PRO A 96 -8.21 -0.05 -3.28
C PRO A 96 -9.58 0.55 -3.68
N LEU A 97 -9.56 1.79 -4.14
CA LEU A 97 -10.76 2.52 -4.59
C LEU A 97 -11.34 1.97 -5.91
N GLY A 98 -10.54 1.16 -6.64
CA GLY A 98 -10.96 0.58 -7.91
C GLY A 98 -10.85 1.56 -9.09
N GLN A 99 -10.16 2.66 -8.91
CA GLN A 99 -9.88 3.68 -9.92
C GLN A 99 -8.40 4.03 -9.90
N LEU A 100 -7.80 4.19 -11.08
CA LEU A 100 -6.41 4.64 -11.16
C LEU A 100 -6.32 6.15 -10.91
N LEU A 101 -5.25 6.54 -10.21
CA LEU A 101 -4.93 7.93 -9.99
C LEU A 101 -4.27 8.56 -11.23
N GLU A 102 -4.35 9.90 -11.33
CA GLU A 102 -3.60 10.66 -12.35
C GLU A 102 -2.08 10.37 -12.25
N PRO A 103 -1.37 10.27 -13.38
CA PRO A 103 -1.80 10.51 -14.75
C PRO A 103 -2.37 9.27 -15.46
N LEU A 104 -2.36 8.08 -14.84
CA LEU A 104 -2.82 6.83 -15.46
C LEU A 104 -4.35 6.73 -15.50
N GLY A 105 -5.03 7.38 -14.59
CA GLY A 105 -6.48 7.47 -14.49
C GLY A 105 -6.96 8.91 -14.39
N THR A 106 -8.15 9.08 -13.82
CA THR A 106 -8.82 10.39 -13.70
C THR A 106 -8.97 10.88 -12.26
N LEU A 107 -8.65 10.02 -11.27
CA LEU A 107 -8.78 10.36 -9.87
C LEU A 107 -7.55 11.15 -9.40
N SER A 108 -7.75 12.34 -8.84
CA SER A 108 -6.64 13.08 -8.27
C SER A 108 -6.16 12.47 -6.95
N PHE A 109 -4.91 12.77 -6.57
CA PHE A 109 -4.36 12.32 -5.29
C PHE A 109 -5.19 12.79 -4.09
N GLU A 110 -5.62 14.05 -4.10
CA GLU A 110 -6.41 14.62 -2.99
C GLU A 110 -7.80 13.98 -2.89
N GLU A 111 -8.47 13.74 -4.01
CA GLU A 111 -9.76 13.03 -3.99
C GLU A 111 -9.61 11.60 -3.44
N ALA A 112 -8.54 10.89 -3.81
CA ALA A 112 -8.26 9.56 -3.25
C ALA A 112 -8.00 9.65 -1.74
N TYR A 113 -7.16 10.59 -1.31
CA TYR A 113 -6.87 10.86 0.09
C TYR A 113 -8.14 11.15 0.90
N GLU A 114 -9.02 12.04 0.42
CA GLU A 114 -10.27 12.39 1.11
C GLU A 114 -11.20 11.18 1.27
N ARG A 115 -11.27 10.30 0.25
CA ARG A 115 -12.05 9.06 0.32
C ARG A 115 -11.51 8.10 1.37
N PHE A 116 -10.19 7.91 1.44
CA PHE A 116 -9.56 7.11 2.48
C PHE A 116 -9.71 7.74 3.87
N ALA A 117 -9.57 9.06 3.98
CA ALA A 117 -9.77 9.77 5.23
C ALA A 117 -11.19 9.55 5.80
N ALA A 118 -12.22 9.57 4.95
CA ALA A 118 -13.58 9.30 5.37
C ALA A 118 -13.74 7.86 5.91
N VAL A 119 -13.07 6.86 5.32
CA VAL A 119 -13.07 5.48 5.81
C VAL A 119 -12.37 5.37 7.16
N VAL A 120 -11.20 6.00 7.30
CA VAL A 120 -10.43 6.02 8.54
C VAL A 120 -11.20 6.68 9.67
N GLU A 121 -11.81 7.86 9.41
CA GLU A 121 -12.63 8.57 10.41
C GLU A 121 -13.80 7.70 10.91
N ALA A 122 -14.48 7.00 9.99
CA ALA A 122 -15.57 6.10 10.34
C ALA A 122 -15.10 4.86 11.13
N GLY A 123 -13.81 4.46 10.99
CA GLY A 123 -13.25 3.23 11.57
C GLY A 123 -12.38 3.40 12.81
N LYS A 124 -12.32 4.58 13.44
CA LYS A 124 -11.44 4.88 14.60
C LYS A 124 -11.61 3.96 15.82
N ASN A 125 -12.71 3.23 15.91
CA ASN A 125 -12.98 2.30 16.99
C ASN A 125 -12.36 0.90 16.78
N ALA A 126 -11.65 0.67 15.67
CA ALA A 126 -10.83 -0.53 15.46
C ALA A 126 -9.58 -0.50 16.36
N ASP A 127 -8.82 -1.61 16.38
CA ASP A 127 -7.55 -1.69 17.11
C ASP A 127 -6.35 -1.35 16.24
N LEU A 128 -6.48 -1.54 14.92
CA LEU A 128 -5.47 -1.22 13.91
C LEU A 128 -6.14 -0.99 12.56
N ILE A 129 -5.38 -0.39 11.65
CA ILE A 129 -5.77 -0.22 10.25
C ILE A 129 -4.96 -1.19 9.39
N VAL A 130 -5.62 -1.84 8.45
CA VAL A 130 -4.99 -2.62 7.39
C VAL A 130 -5.35 -1.99 6.06
N ILE A 131 -4.33 -1.65 5.29
CA ILE A 131 -4.43 -1.21 3.90
C ILE A 131 -3.93 -2.38 3.07
N GLU A 132 -4.82 -3.10 2.35
CA GLU A 132 -4.41 -4.33 1.66
C GLU A 132 -4.80 -4.35 0.18
N THR A 133 -4.14 -5.26 -0.56
CA THR A 133 -4.41 -5.53 -1.98
C THR A 133 -4.14 -4.31 -2.88
N MET A 134 -3.28 -3.41 -2.44
CA MET A 134 -2.91 -2.23 -3.21
C MET A 134 -2.04 -2.62 -4.41
N ALA A 135 -2.36 -2.08 -5.57
CA ALA A 135 -1.68 -2.38 -6.83
C ALA A 135 -0.90 -1.18 -7.41
N ASP A 136 -1.07 -0.02 -6.79
CA ASP A 136 -0.43 1.26 -7.15
C ASP A 136 0.20 1.92 -5.93
N LEU A 137 1.49 2.29 -6.04
CA LEU A 137 2.24 2.95 -4.96
C LEU A 137 1.62 4.30 -4.58
N TYR A 138 1.11 5.03 -5.57
CA TYR A 138 0.57 6.38 -5.35
C TYR A 138 -0.76 6.33 -4.59
N GLU A 139 -1.64 5.39 -4.95
CA GLU A 139 -2.87 5.12 -4.20
C GLU A 139 -2.55 4.64 -2.78
N THR A 140 -1.57 3.73 -2.64
CA THR A 140 -1.11 3.22 -1.34
C THR A 140 -0.62 4.35 -0.44
N LYS A 141 0.12 5.31 -1.01
CA LYS A 141 0.57 6.51 -0.29
C LYS A 141 -0.62 7.37 0.17
N ALA A 142 -1.61 7.59 -0.68
CA ALA A 142 -2.80 8.38 -0.29
C ALA A 142 -3.54 7.72 0.88
N ALA A 143 -3.70 6.40 0.85
CA ALA A 143 -4.33 5.64 1.93
C ALA A 143 -3.51 5.70 3.24
N LEU A 144 -2.18 5.53 3.16
CA LEU A 144 -1.31 5.58 4.34
C LEU A 144 -1.28 6.98 4.95
N LEU A 145 -1.17 8.04 4.15
CA LEU A 145 -1.21 9.41 4.66
C LEU A 145 -2.55 9.70 5.33
N ALA A 146 -3.67 9.31 4.72
CA ALA A 146 -4.99 9.44 5.34
C ALA A 146 -5.06 8.72 6.69
N ALA A 147 -4.53 7.49 6.77
CA ALA A 147 -4.51 6.72 8.02
C ALA A 147 -3.67 7.41 9.11
N LYS A 148 -2.49 7.93 8.77
CA LYS A 148 -1.57 8.56 9.74
C LYS A 148 -1.99 9.97 10.14
N GLU A 149 -2.68 10.73 9.28
CA GLU A 149 -3.13 12.08 9.57
C GLU A 149 -4.48 12.12 10.30
N HIS A 150 -5.29 11.06 10.18
CA HIS A 150 -6.63 11.00 10.79
C HIS A 150 -6.76 10.00 11.94
N SER A 151 -5.69 9.25 12.28
CA SER A 151 -5.73 8.22 13.32
C SER A 151 -4.36 8.01 13.97
N ASP A 152 -4.35 7.63 15.25
CA ASP A 152 -3.16 7.17 15.98
C ASP A 152 -3.04 5.63 15.97
N LEU A 153 -3.91 4.92 15.26
CA LEU A 153 -3.90 3.46 15.20
C LEU A 153 -2.66 2.96 14.42
N PRO A 154 -2.10 1.79 14.82
CA PRO A 154 -1.06 1.16 14.02
C PRO A 154 -1.58 0.78 12.63
N VAL A 155 -0.72 0.94 11.60
CA VAL A 155 -1.09 0.72 10.20
C VAL A 155 -0.23 -0.37 9.58
N LEU A 156 -0.88 -1.46 9.15
CA LEU A 156 -0.31 -2.47 8.29
C LEU A 156 -0.61 -2.10 6.83
N VAL A 157 0.42 -2.03 5.99
CA VAL A 157 0.27 -1.74 4.56
C VAL A 157 0.72 -2.94 3.75
N SER A 158 -0.11 -3.43 2.84
CA SER A 158 0.28 -4.50 1.92
C SER A 158 -0.09 -4.20 0.47
N MET A 159 0.78 -4.65 -0.43
CA MET A 159 0.59 -4.53 -1.88
C MET A 159 0.51 -5.90 -2.53
N THR A 160 -0.02 -5.91 -3.75
CA THR A 160 -0.01 -7.07 -4.63
C THR A 160 1.07 -6.92 -5.70
N PHE A 161 1.69 -8.04 -6.06
CA PHE A 161 2.71 -8.10 -7.09
C PHE A 161 2.38 -9.21 -8.09
N GLN A 162 2.74 -8.99 -9.34
CA GLN A 162 2.60 -9.97 -10.42
C GLN A 162 3.77 -10.98 -10.37
N GLU A 163 3.74 -11.98 -11.23
CA GLU A 163 4.79 -13.03 -11.29
C GLU A 163 6.18 -12.48 -11.66
N ASP A 164 6.23 -11.34 -12.36
CA ASP A 164 7.47 -10.62 -12.68
C ASP A 164 8.06 -9.83 -11.52
N GLY A 165 7.43 -9.86 -10.34
CA GLY A 165 7.84 -9.15 -9.15
C GLY A 165 7.51 -7.66 -9.13
N ARG A 166 6.63 -7.20 -10.03
CA ARG A 166 6.17 -5.80 -10.06
C ARG A 166 4.70 -5.69 -9.70
N SER A 167 4.33 -4.55 -9.10
CA SER A 167 2.92 -4.20 -8.95
C SER A 167 2.28 -3.92 -10.32
N PHE A 168 0.97 -3.76 -10.36
CA PHE A 168 0.26 -3.43 -11.61
C PHE A 168 0.80 -2.15 -12.28
N THR A 169 1.23 -1.16 -11.50
CA THR A 169 1.82 0.09 -11.99
C THR A 169 3.36 0.06 -12.09
N GLY A 170 3.99 -1.10 -11.87
CA GLY A 170 5.42 -1.33 -12.11
C GLY A 170 6.35 -1.19 -10.90
N THR A 171 5.83 -0.90 -9.71
CA THR A 171 6.61 -0.76 -8.47
C THR A 171 7.20 -2.09 -8.04
N THR A 172 8.47 -2.09 -7.57
CA THR A 172 9.16 -3.26 -7.01
C THR A 172 8.93 -3.39 -5.50
N PRO A 173 9.13 -4.58 -4.89
CA PRO A 173 9.05 -4.76 -3.45
C PRO A 173 10.04 -3.87 -2.67
N GLU A 174 11.24 -3.61 -3.20
CA GLU A 174 12.21 -2.67 -2.60
C GLU A 174 11.66 -1.26 -2.52
N ILE A 175 11.16 -0.72 -3.64
CA ILE A 175 10.58 0.64 -3.71
C ILE A 175 9.40 0.76 -2.75
N PHE A 176 8.50 -0.23 -2.75
CA PHE A 176 7.39 -0.31 -1.81
C PHE A 176 7.87 -0.27 -0.36
N ALA A 177 8.79 -1.18 0.00
CA ALA A 177 9.27 -1.31 1.38
C ALA A 177 9.91 -0.01 1.89
N ARG A 178 10.82 0.57 1.11
CA ARG A 178 11.56 1.78 1.50
C ARG A 178 10.67 3.03 1.51
N THR A 179 9.70 3.13 0.60
CA THR A 179 8.76 4.25 0.55
C THR A 179 7.78 4.21 1.72
N MET A 180 7.12 3.06 1.97
CA MET A 180 6.12 2.95 3.04
C MET A 180 6.75 2.99 4.43
N THR A 181 7.97 2.43 4.60
CA THR A 181 8.74 2.60 5.85
C THR A 181 9.01 4.07 6.11
N GLY A 182 9.45 4.82 5.09
CA GLY A 182 9.71 6.27 5.21
C GLY A 182 8.47 7.11 5.47
N LEU A 183 7.30 6.65 5.09
CA LEU A 183 6.00 7.30 5.34
C LEU A 183 5.38 6.93 6.70
N GLY A 184 6.04 6.05 7.48
CA GLY A 184 5.63 5.74 8.84
C GLY A 184 4.61 4.61 8.95
N ALA A 185 4.58 3.65 8.02
CA ALA A 185 3.87 2.40 8.23
C ALA A 185 4.44 1.65 9.45
N ASP A 186 3.60 0.87 10.14
CA ASP A 186 4.00 0.09 11.33
C ASP A 186 4.29 -1.37 10.98
N CYS A 187 3.72 -1.88 9.89
CA CYS A 187 3.97 -3.21 9.34
C CYS A 187 3.82 -3.16 7.82
N LEU A 188 4.65 -3.91 7.10
CA LEU A 188 4.55 -4.03 5.64
C LEU A 188 4.17 -5.45 5.25
N GLY A 189 3.50 -5.64 4.11
CA GLY A 189 3.12 -6.96 3.69
C GLY A 189 2.94 -7.15 2.20
N ILE A 190 2.78 -8.41 1.82
CA ILE A 190 2.32 -8.81 0.50
C ILE A 190 1.11 -9.71 0.69
N ASN A 191 0.03 -9.39 0.00
CA ASN A 191 -1.17 -10.21 0.04
C ASN A 191 -1.70 -10.50 -1.36
N CYS A 192 -2.66 -11.41 -1.45
CA CYS A 192 -3.28 -11.82 -2.70
C CYS A 192 -2.23 -12.33 -3.71
N SER A 193 -2.11 -11.74 -4.88
CA SER A 193 -1.12 -12.04 -5.92
C SER A 193 -1.20 -13.49 -6.42
N ALA A 194 -0.65 -14.43 -5.64
CA ALA A 194 -0.54 -15.86 -5.99
C ALA A 194 -0.54 -16.73 -4.73
N GLY A 195 -0.18 -18.01 -4.90
CA GLY A 195 0.03 -18.96 -3.79
C GLY A 195 1.28 -18.62 -2.97
N PRO A 196 1.44 -19.29 -1.82
CA PRO A 196 2.50 -18.97 -0.85
C PRO A 196 3.91 -19.09 -1.42
N GLU A 197 4.20 -20.10 -2.24
CA GLU A 197 5.55 -20.31 -2.80
C GLU A 197 6.01 -19.13 -3.68
N THR A 198 5.10 -18.55 -4.46
CA THR A 198 5.38 -17.38 -5.32
C THR A 198 5.66 -16.13 -4.51
N LEU A 199 5.05 -15.97 -3.32
CA LEU A 199 5.26 -14.82 -2.47
C LEU A 199 6.59 -14.86 -1.71
N VAL A 200 7.16 -16.03 -1.45
CA VAL A 200 8.39 -16.17 -0.64
C VAL A 200 9.55 -15.29 -1.14
N PRO A 201 9.94 -15.28 -2.42
CA PRO A 201 11.04 -14.43 -2.89
C PRO A 201 10.73 -12.95 -2.74
N LEU A 202 9.50 -12.51 -2.98
CA LEU A 202 9.08 -11.11 -2.85
C LEU A 202 9.08 -10.66 -1.38
N LEU A 203 8.61 -11.52 -0.47
CA LEU A 203 8.65 -11.27 0.97
C LEU A 203 10.08 -11.16 1.50
N LYS A 204 11.01 -11.98 0.97
CA LYS A 204 12.43 -11.88 1.29
C LYS A 204 13.04 -10.56 0.83
N GLU A 205 12.62 -10.05 -0.33
CA GLU A 205 13.03 -8.73 -0.81
C GLU A 205 12.49 -7.61 0.08
N VAL A 206 11.21 -7.68 0.50
CA VAL A 206 10.65 -6.72 1.48
C VAL A 206 11.44 -6.78 2.79
N LEU A 207 11.71 -7.97 3.35
CA LEU A 207 12.48 -8.14 4.59
C LEU A 207 13.88 -7.51 4.53
N ALA A 208 14.56 -7.62 3.39
CA ALA A 208 15.88 -7.02 3.18
C ALA A 208 15.85 -5.48 3.11
N ASN A 209 14.67 -4.89 2.87
CA ASN A 209 14.50 -3.46 2.60
C ASN A 209 13.69 -2.71 3.67
N THR A 210 13.38 -3.37 4.80
CA THR A 210 12.72 -2.73 5.94
C THR A 210 13.15 -3.33 7.28
N HIS A 211 13.18 -2.49 8.32
CA HIS A 211 13.33 -2.94 9.70
C HIS A 211 11.99 -3.32 10.37
N LEU A 212 10.87 -2.96 9.74
CA LEU A 212 9.52 -3.19 10.25
C LEU A 212 9.16 -4.69 10.28
N PRO A 213 8.15 -5.10 11.06
CA PRO A 213 7.50 -6.39 10.89
C PRO A 213 6.99 -6.57 9.46
N VAL A 214 7.03 -7.82 8.96
CA VAL A 214 6.53 -8.14 7.61
C VAL A 214 5.39 -9.14 7.72
N ALA A 215 4.34 -8.88 6.94
CA ALA A 215 3.12 -9.67 6.84
C ALA A 215 3.03 -10.44 5.52
N ALA A 216 2.48 -11.64 5.58
CA ALA A 216 2.17 -12.45 4.40
C ALA A 216 0.72 -12.95 4.46
N LYS A 217 -0.03 -12.71 3.39
CA LYS A 217 -1.43 -13.14 3.26
C LYS A 217 -1.70 -13.71 1.86
N PRO A 218 -1.07 -14.87 1.50
CA PRO A 218 -1.20 -15.46 0.17
C PRO A 218 -2.59 -16.04 -0.11
N ASN A 219 -2.89 -16.26 -1.39
CA ASN A 219 -4.04 -17.04 -1.83
C ASN A 219 -3.81 -18.54 -1.61
N ALA A 220 -4.88 -19.32 -1.61
CA ALA A 220 -4.83 -20.78 -1.67
C ALA A 220 -4.49 -21.28 -3.09
N GLY A 221 -3.44 -20.73 -3.70
CA GLY A 221 -3.06 -20.94 -5.10
C GLY A 221 -3.71 -19.94 -6.05
N LEU A 222 -3.75 -20.27 -7.33
CA LEU A 222 -4.48 -19.50 -8.34
C LEU A 222 -5.92 -20.05 -8.49
N PRO A 223 -6.90 -19.19 -8.76
CA PRO A 223 -8.27 -19.65 -9.02
C PRO A 223 -8.33 -20.44 -10.33
N ASP A 224 -9.10 -21.52 -10.36
CA ASP A 224 -9.43 -22.24 -11.60
C ASP A 224 -10.21 -21.29 -12.53
N PRO A 225 -9.75 -21.07 -13.78
CA PRO A 225 -10.40 -20.13 -14.70
C PRO A 225 -11.85 -20.54 -15.07
N ARG A 226 -12.24 -21.81 -14.83
CA ARG A 226 -13.57 -22.34 -15.21
C ARG A 226 -14.64 -22.02 -14.18
N ASP A 227 -14.30 -22.06 -12.89
CA ASP A 227 -15.27 -21.95 -11.80
C ASP A 227 -14.81 -21.06 -10.63
N GLY A 228 -13.59 -20.52 -10.69
CA GLY A 228 -13.03 -19.67 -9.65
C GLY A 228 -12.64 -20.42 -8.36
N SER A 229 -12.63 -21.75 -8.37
CA SER A 229 -12.26 -22.56 -7.21
C SER A 229 -10.76 -22.52 -6.96
N TYR A 230 -10.37 -22.80 -5.71
CA TYR A 230 -8.98 -22.88 -5.28
C TYR A 230 -8.67 -24.32 -4.87
N SER A 231 -7.56 -24.87 -5.38
CA SER A 231 -7.22 -26.30 -5.24
C SER A 231 -6.04 -26.59 -4.31
N LEU A 232 -5.34 -25.58 -3.81
CA LEU A 232 -4.20 -25.80 -2.93
C LEU A 232 -4.69 -26.35 -1.58
N SER A 233 -4.09 -27.48 -1.14
CA SER A 233 -4.43 -28.06 0.17
C SER A 233 -3.88 -27.20 1.31
N ASP A 234 -4.52 -27.28 2.50
CA ASP A 234 -4.06 -26.56 3.69
C ASP A 234 -2.63 -26.96 4.08
N ALA A 235 -2.26 -28.22 3.90
CA ALA A 235 -0.90 -28.72 4.16
C ALA A 235 0.13 -28.11 3.19
N ASP A 236 -0.19 -28.04 1.90
CA ASP A 236 0.68 -27.44 0.89
C ASP A 236 0.77 -25.92 1.08
N PHE A 237 -0.33 -25.27 1.48
CA PHE A 237 -0.33 -23.86 1.82
C PHE A 237 0.66 -23.55 2.94
N VAL A 238 0.58 -24.29 4.05
CA VAL A 238 1.50 -24.13 5.19
C VAL A 238 2.94 -24.45 4.79
N LYS A 239 3.18 -25.55 4.07
CA LYS A 239 4.51 -25.91 3.55
C LYS A 239 5.09 -24.81 2.66
N GLY A 240 4.26 -24.20 1.80
CA GLY A 240 4.70 -23.16 0.87
C GLY A 240 5.06 -21.84 1.54
N ILE A 241 4.40 -21.47 2.66
CA ILE A 241 4.70 -20.22 3.37
C ILE A 241 5.81 -20.36 4.42
N LEU A 242 6.11 -21.56 4.88
CA LEU A 242 7.10 -21.81 5.91
C LEU A 242 8.47 -21.13 5.65
N PRO A 243 9.05 -21.17 4.43
CA PRO A 243 10.31 -20.51 4.16
C PRO A 243 10.29 -18.97 4.34
N ALA A 244 9.11 -18.34 4.27
CA ALA A 244 8.97 -16.91 4.56
C ALA A 244 8.96 -16.67 6.08
N LEU A 245 8.30 -17.52 6.85
CA LEU A 245 8.29 -17.46 8.31
C LEU A 245 9.70 -17.67 8.88
N GLU A 246 10.42 -18.66 8.38
CA GLU A 246 11.84 -18.93 8.71
C GLU A 246 12.74 -17.73 8.37
N ALA A 247 12.45 -17.02 7.26
CA ALA A 247 13.19 -15.82 6.84
C ALA A 247 12.88 -14.56 7.66
N GLY A 248 11.84 -14.56 8.52
CA GLY A 248 11.54 -13.46 9.42
C GLY A 248 10.20 -12.75 9.19
N VAL A 249 9.30 -13.30 8.38
CA VAL A 249 7.90 -12.87 8.34
C VAL A 249 7.27 -13.25 9.68
N THR A 250 6.64 -12.29 10.35
CA THR A 250 6.10 -12.46 11.73
C THR A 250 4.58 -12.26 11.83
N VAL A 251 3.96 -11.80 10.76
CA VAL A 251 2.49 -11.61 10.68
C VAL A 251 2.00 -12.44 9.49
N VAL A 252 1.06 -13.36 9.70
CA VAL A 252 0.70 -14.29 8.65
C VAL A 252 -0.76 -14.70 8.70
N GLY A 253 -1.39 -14.83 7.53
CA GLY A 253 -2.76 -15.31 7.37
C GLY A 253 -3.01 -15.82 5.96
N GLY A 254 -4.24 -15.72 5.51
CA GLY A 254 -4.63 -16.13 4.17
C GLY A 254 -5.47 -15.09 3.45
N CYS A 255 -5.43 -15.11 2.12
CA CYS A 255 -6.28 -14.28 1.27
C CYS A 255 -7.24 -15.20 0.48
N CYS A 256 -7.52 -14.92 -0.79
CA CYS A 256 -8.52 -15.62 -1.58
C CYS A 256 -8.37 -17.15 -1.55
N GLY A 257 -9.48 -17.85 -1.42
CA GLY A 257 -9.54 -19.30 -1.37
C GLY A 257 -9.26 -19.93 -0.01
N THR A 258 -8.61 -19.21 0.93
CA THR A 258 -8.32 -19.75 2.27
C THR A 258 -9.56 -19.83 3.15
N THR A 259 -9.54 -20.73 4.11
CA THR A 259 -10.65 -21.08 5.00
C THR A 259 -10.20 -21.12 6.47
N PRO A 260 -11.10 -21.24 7.43
CA PRO A 260 -10.74 -21.48 8.82
C PRO A 260 -9.84 -22.70 9.04
N ASP A 261 -9.95 -23.74 8.19
CA ASP A 261 -9.08 -24.93 8.27
C ASP A 261 -7.65 -24.60 7.87
N THR A 262 -7.46 -23.75 6.85
CA THR A 262 -6.14 -23.23 6.46
C THR A 262 -5.48 -22.46 7.63
N ILE A 263 -6.23 -21.57 8.29
CA ILE A 263 -5.72 -20.80 9.44
C ILE A 263 -5.43 -21.72 10.63
N ARG A 264 -6.25 -22.74 10.87
CA ARG A 264 -6.01 -23.73 11.93
C ARG A 264 -4.74 -24.53 11.68
N ALA A 265 -4.50 -24.98 10.45
CA ALA A 265 -3.28 -25.68 10.07
C ALA A 265 -2.04 -24.80 10.27
N LEU A 266 -2.13 -23.52 9.86
CA LEU A 266 -1.06 -22.53 10.05
C LEU A 266 -0.79 -22.29 11.56
N SER A 267 -1.83 -22.08 12.36
CA SER A 267 -1.74 -21.89 13.81
C SER A 267 -1.09 -23.09 14.49
N ALA A 268 -1.42 -24.31 14.08
CA ALA A 268 -0.85 -25.53 14.63
C ALA A 268 0.66 -25.64 14.38
N VAL A 269 1.14 -25.28 13.19
CA VAL A 269 2.57 -25.31 12.85
C VAL A 269 3.33 -24.23 13.60
N ILE A 270 2.80 -23.00 13.67
CA ILE A 270 3.40 -21.91 14.44
C ILE A 270 3.48 -22.28 15.92
N GLY A 271 2.47 -22.97 16.47
CA GLY A 271 2.44 -23.43 17.86
C GLY A 271 3.49 -24.48 18.21
N GLN A 272 4.04 -25.21 17.21
CA GLN A 272 5.15 -26.15 17.39
C GLN A 272 6.51 -25.45 17.48
N GLY A 273 6.58 -24.17 17.11
CA GLY A 273 7.80 -23.39 17.04
C GLY A 273 8.43 -23.40 15.65
N ILE A 274 8.88 -22.23 15.22
CA ILE A 274 9.57 -22.02 13.96
C ILE A 274 10.96 -21.48 14.28
N ASP A 275 12.00 -22.06 13.68
CA ASP A 275 13.37 -21.53 13.78
C ASP A 275 13.50 -20.34 12.81
N VAL A 276 13.58 -19.13 13.36
CA VAL A 276 13.61 -17.90 12.59
C VAL A 276 15.03 -17.40 12.43
N SER A 277 15.49 -17.33 11.19
CA SER A 277 16.72 -16.65 10.79
C SER A 277 16.38 -15.44 9.94
N ARG A 278 16.05 -14.32 10.60
CA ARG A 278 15.61 -13.10 9.92
C ARG A 278 16.68 -12.60 8.94
N ILE A 279 16.26 -12.32 7.72
CA ILE A 279 17.08 -11.63 6.72
C ILE A 279 17.52 -10.28 7.29
N PRO A 280 18.84 -9.97 7.29
CA PRO A 280 19.34 -8.72 7.82
C PRO A 280 18.86 -7.55 6.97
N TYR A 281 18.38 -6.49 7.62
CA TYR A 281 18.12 -5.19 7.01
C TYR A 281 19.38 -4.34 7.09
N GLU A 282 19.74 -3.72 5.98
CA GLU A 282 20.80 -2.72 5.92
C GLU A 282 20.19 -1.36 5.57
N GLU A 283 20.38 -0.40 6.48
CA GLU A 283 19.96 0.97 6.21
C GLU A 283 20.85 1.59 5.14
N LYS A 284 20.24 2.08 4.06
CA LYS A 284 20.93 2.72 2.93
C LYS A 284 20.30 4.06 2.63
N SER A 285 21.10 5.03 2.25
CA SER A 285 20.61 6.24 1.63
C SER A 285 19.97 5.87 0.29
N PHE A 286 18.66 6.05 0.18
CA PHE A 286 17.89 5.57 -0.96
C PHE A 286 16.84 6.61 -1.35
N VAL A 287 16.76 6.90 -2.63
CA VAL A 287 15.71 7.72 -3.25
C VAL A 287 15.06 6.95 -4.39
N CYS A 288 13.80 7.20 -4.65
CA CYS A 288 13.10 6.54 -5.75
C CYS A 288 11.95 7.37 -6.32
N SER A 289 11.62 7.09 -7.57
CA SER A 289 10.28 7.26 -8.14
C SER A 289 9.43 6.02 -7.82
N ALA A 290 8.26 5.92 -8.42
CA ALA A 290 7.45 4.69 -8.34
C ALA A 290 8.09 3.50 -9.07
N LEU A 291 8.97 3.73 -10.04
CA LEU A 291 9.48 2.73 -10.99
C LEU A 291 10.98 2.47 -10.86
N GLN A 292 11.75 3.45 -10.42
CA GLN A 292 13.21 3.37 -10.34
C GLN A 292 13.72 3.79 -8.97
N GLY A 293 14.52 2.91 -8.33
CA GLY A 293 15.25 3.19 -7.10
C GLY A 293 16.72 3.51 -7.37
N VAL A 294 17.29 4.41 -6.57
CA VAL A 294 18.72 4.77 -6.60
C VAL A 294 19.27 4.72 -5.18
N THR A 295 20.18 3.79 -4.94
CA THR A 295 20.98 3.77 -3.70
C THR A 295 22.12 4.77 -3.83
N VAL A 296 22.27 5.64 -2.83
CA VAL A 296 23.32 6.66 -2.77
C VAL A 296 24.46 6.12 -1.88
N ASP A 297 25.15 5.13 -2.39
CA ASP A 297 26.30 4.45 -1.75
C ASP A 297 27.62 4.79 -2.44
N ASP A 298 27.57 5.44 -3.60
CA ASP A 298 28.68 5.90 -4.41
C ASP A 298 28.31 7.21 -5.11
N VAL A 299 29.21 7.76 -5.92
CA VAL A 299 28.96 8.98 -6.71
C VAL A 299 27.81 8.74 -7.69
N ARG A 300 26.78 9.57 -7.58
CA ARG A 300 25.64 9.56 -8.48
C ARG A 300 25.49 10.93 -9.16
N PRO A 301 25.39 11.00 -10.50
CA PRO A 301 25.19 12.28 -11.18
C PRO A 301 23.75 12.80 -10.94
N ILE A 302 23.65 14.05 -10.49
CA ILE A 302 22.38 14.77 -10.39
C ILE A 302 22.30 15.76 -11.55
N GLY A 303 21.24 15.66 -12.35
CA GLY A 303 21.00 16.59 -13.44
C GLY A 303 20.40 17.90 -12.94
N GLU A 304 21.04 19.05 -13.22
CA GLU A 304 20.69 20.37 -12.67
C GLU A 304 20.18 21.36 -13.74
N ARG A 305 19.64 20.88 -14.86
CA ARG A 305 19.09 21.80 -15.86
C ARG A 305 17.70 22.35 -15.51
N LEU A 306 16.97 21.67 -14.63
CA LEU A 306 15.64 22.10 -14.12
C LEU A 306 15.78 23.05 -12.95
N ASN A 307 16.78 23.92 -12.97
CA ASN A 307 17.05 24.95 -11.96
C ASN A 307 17.16 26.31 -12.65
N PRO A 308 16.40 27.35 -12.25
CA PRO A 308 16.33 28.65 -12.93
C PRO A 308 17.57 29.52 -12.77
N THR A 309 18.50 29.17 -11.86
CA THR A 309 19.68 29.98 -11.58
C THR A 309 20.50 30.23 -12.83
N SER A 310 20.63 31.50 -13.23
CA SER A 310 21.36 31.97 -14.41
C SER A 310 20.82 31.46 -15.77
N LYS A 311 19.63 30.84 -15.84
CA LYS A 311 19.02 30.27 -17.05
C LYS A 311 17.78 31.06 -17.47
N LYS A 312 17.97 32.15 -18.22
CA LYS A 312 16.86 33.05 -18.64
C LYS A 312 15.72 32.34 -19.34
N ARG A 313 16.02 31.38 -20.24
CA ARG A 313 14.98 30.62 -20.95
C ARG A 313 14.15 29.77 -20.00
N PHE A 314 14.78 29.10 -19.04
CA PHE A 314 14.08 28.29 -18.05
C PHE A 314 13.21 29.17 -17.13
N GLN A 315 13.73 30.33 -16.68
CA GLN A 315 12.95 31.30 -15.91
C GLN A 315 11.70 31.77 -16.70
N GLN A 316 11.84 32.00 -18.02
CA GLN A 316 10.71 32.39 -18.84
C GLN A 316 9.70 31.23 -18.99
N ALA A 317 10.17 29.99 -19.21
CA ALA A 317 9.32 28.81 -19.26
C ALA A 317 8.51 28.61 -17.98
N LEU A 318 9.10 28.86 -16.80
CA LEU A 318 8.38 28.80 -15.54
C LEU A 318 7.26 29.86 -15.46
N ARG A 319 7.52 31.11 -15.89
CA ARG A 319 6.50 32.17 -15.90
C ARG A 319 5.35 31.89 -16.86
N ASP A 320 5.68 31.32 -18.02
CA ASP A 320 4.71 31.00 -19.07
C ASP A 320 4.01 29.64 -18.82
N ARG A 321 4.41 28.92 -17.77
CA ARG A 321 3.98 27.51 -17.47
C ARG A 321 4.21 26.59 -18.68
N ASP A 322 5.34 26.76 -19.37
CA ASP A 322 5.75 25.92 -20.50
C ASP A 322 6.32 24.58 -19.98
N PHE A 323 5.43 23.71 -19.54
CA PHE A 323 5.80 22.37 -19.05
C PHE A 323 6.39 21.48 -20.15
N ALA A 324 6.09 21.73 -21.42
CA ALA A 324 6.69 20.99 -22.52
C ALA A 324 8.22 21.20 -22.54
N TYR A 325 8.66 22.44 -22.31
CA TYR A 325 10.08 22.74 -22.19
C TYR A 325 10.72 22.09 -20.94
N LEU A 326 10.04 22.12 -19.79
CA LEU A 326 10.52 21.45 -18.57
C LEU A 326 10.71 19.94 -18.80
N VAL A 327 9.71 19.30 -19.38
CA VAL A 327 9.74 17.86 -19.72
C VAL A 327 10.86 17.55 -20.71
N SER A 328 11.07 18.37 -21.75
CA SER A 328 12.19 18.17 -22.70
C SER A 328 13.55 18.23 -22.00
N GLN A 329 13.72 19.15 -21.06
CA GLN A 329 14.96 19.26 -20.28
C GLN A 329 15.16 18.09 -19.31
N ALA A 330 14.07 17.51 -18.76
CA ALA A 330 14.12 16.29 -17.95
C ALA A 330 14.58 15.10 -18.78
N LEU A 331 13.97 14.89 -19.94
CA LEU A 331 14.31 13.80 -20.87
C LEU A 331 15.78 13.89 -21.34
N GLU A 332 16.25 15.07 -21.79
CA GLU A 332 17.63 15.26 -22.21
C GLU A 332 18.65 14.88 -21.13
N GLN A 333 18.38 15.21 -19.87
CA GLN A 333 19.26 14.86 -18.75
C GLN A 333 19.21 13.36 -18.42
N THR A 334 18.03 12.75 -18.47
CA THR A 334 17.86 11.30 -18.28
C THR A 334 18.61 10.52 -19.36
N GLU A 335 18.48 10.91 -20.62
CA GLU A 335 19.22 10.33 -21.75
C GLU A 335 20.73 10.52 -21.63
N ALA A 336 21.17 11.63 -21.01
CA ALA A 336 22.58 11.90 -20.72
C ALA A 336 23.12 11.11 -19.51
N GLY A 337 22.29 10.31 -18.83
CA GLY A 337 22.70 9.43 -17.74
C GLY A 337 22.58 10.05 -16.35
N ALA A 338 21.78 11.09 -16.15
CA ALA A 338 21.46 11.58 -14.82
C ALA A 338 20.71 10.49 -14.01
N ALA A 339 21.19 10.18 -12.82
CA ALA A 339 20.57 9.21 -11.92
C ALA A 339 19.42 9.83 -11.11
N ILE A 340 19.48 11.14 -10.89
CA ILE A 340 18.52 11.95 -10.13
C ILE A 340 18.38 13.28 -10.88
N LEU A 341 17.19 13.90 -10.88
CA LEU A 341 16.99 15.24 -11.43
C LEU A 341 16.72 16.24 -10.30
N ASP A 342 17.49 17.31 -10.25
CA ASP A 342 17.24 18.45 -9.37
C ASP A 342 16.14 19.34 -9.98
N LEU A 343 15.05 19.52 -9.25
CA LEU A 343 13.90 20.32 -9.66
C LEU A 343 13.72 21.53 -8.75
N ASN A 344 14.04 22.71 -9.28
CA ASN A 344 13.84 24.00 -8.64
C ASN A 344 13.01 24.92 -9.53
N VAL A 345 11.98 25.52 -8.97
CA VAL A 345 11.10 26.49 -9.68
C VAL A 345 11.19 27.90 -9.06
N GLY A 346 12.13 28.14 -8.15
CA GLY A 346 12.31 29.39 -7.44
C GLY A 346 12.87 30.51 -8.34
N ALA A 347 11.98 31.32 -8.90
CA ALA A 347 12.36 32.49 -9.68
C ALA A 347 11.50 33.71 -9.27
N PRO A 348 12.02 34.95 -9.41
CA PRO A 348 11.26 36.14 -9.04
C PRO A 348 9.88 36.21 -9.71
N GLY A 349 8.86 36.39 -8.90
CA GLY A 349 7.46 36.47 -9.33
C GLY A 349 6.78 35.11 -9.53
N ILE A 350 7.41 34.00 -9.18
CA ILE A 350 6.83 32.65 -9.20
C ILE A 350 6.26 32.30 -7.83
N ASP A 351 5.04 31.75 -7.82
CA ASP A 351 4.47 31.06 -6.66
C ASP A 351 4.92 29.59 -6.67
N GLU A 352 5.96 29.29 -5.88
CA GLU A 352 6.52 27.95 -5.77
C GLU A 352 5.54 26.93 -5.17
N VAL A 353 4.64 27.36 -4.29
CA VAL A 353 3.68 26.47 -3.61
C VAL A 353 2.74 25.81 -4.60
N THR A 354 2.36 26.53 -5.64
CA THR A 354 1.50 25.98 -6.70
C THR A 354 2.29 25.37 -7.86
N LEU A 355 3.43 25.94 -8.23
CA LEU A 355 4.16 25.53 -9.43
C LEU A 355 5.01 24.27 -9.22
N LEU A 356 5.65 24.11 -8.06
CA LEU A 356 6.52 22.96 -7.81
C LEU A 356 5.76 21.63 -7.84
N PRO A 357 4.62 21.45 -7.15
CA PRO A 357 3.85 20.22 -7.24
C PRO A 357 3.32 19.94 -8.66
N GLU A 358 2.94 20.97 -9.41
CA GLU A 358 2.52 20.79 -10.80
C GLU A 358 3.68 20.33 -11.69
N ALA A 359 4.86 20.92 -11.53
CA ALA A 359 6.07 20.49 -12.24
C ALA A 359 6.45 19.05 -11.89
N VAL A 360 6.36 18.65 -10.62
CA VAL A 360 6.58 17.27 -10.16
C VAL A 360 5.67 16.30 -10.91
N LYS A 361 4.36 16.55 -10.93
CA LYS A 361 3.38 15.70 -11.64
C LYS A 361 3.71 15.57 -13.14
N ARG A 362 4.04 16.69 -13.79
CA ARG A 362 4.37 16.70 -15.22
C ARG A 362 5.65 15.93 -15.53
N ILE A 363 6.69 16.08 -14.73
CA ILE A 363 7.96 15.40 -14.95
C ILE A 363 7.81 13.91 -14.65
N GLN A 364 7.23 13.52 -13.50
CA GLN A 364 7.04 12.11 -13.14
C GLN A 364 6.09 11.35 -14.08
N SER A 365 5.28 12.04 -14.88
CA SER A 365 4.46 11.39 -15.92
C SER A 365 5.26 10.95 -17.15
N VAL A 366 6.55 11.31 -17.25
CA VAL A 366 7.37 11.12 -18.47
C VAL A 366 8.73 10.50 -18.17
N VAL A 367 9.29 10.69 -16.98
CA VAL A 367 10.60 10.16 -16.60
C VAL A 367 10.50 9.30 -15.35
N ASP A 368 11.28 8.21 -15.32
CA ASP A 368 11.30 7.26 -14.22
C ASP A 368 12.36 7.57 -13.16
N VAL A 369 13.34 8.41 -13.46
CA VAL A 369 14.39 8.77 -12.51
C VAL A 369 13.84 9.57 -11.33
N PRO A 370 14.33 9.32 -10.11
CA PRO A 370 13.88 10.07 -8.94
C PRO A 370 14.25 11.56 -9.02
N LEU A 371 13.47 12.39 -8.33
CA LEU A 371 13.71 13.82 -8.24
C LEU A 371 14.36 14.19 -6.89
N GLN A 372 15.16 15.25 -6.95
CA GLN A 372 15.52 16.09 -5.80
C GLN A 372 14.61 17.31 -5.85
N LEU A 373 13.82 17.52 -4.81
CA LEU A 373 12.92 18.68 -4.68
C LEU A 373 13.73 19.82 -4.04
N ASP A 374 13.99 20.87 -4.82
CA ASP A 374 14.83 22.00 -4.38
C ASP A 374 14.01 23.27 -4.22
N SER A 375 13.80 23.67 -2.99
CA SER A 375 13.17 24.94 -2.62
C SER A 375 13.59 25.36 -1.20
N SER A 376 13.76 26.66 -0.97
CA SER A 376 13.89 27.22 0.38
C SER A 376 12.53 27.47 1.07
N ASN A 377 11.43 27.27 0.36
CA ASN A 377 10.08 27.44 0.88
C ASN A 377 9.51 26.13 1.42
N PRO A 378 9.37 25.94 2.74
CA PRO A 378 8.89 24.68 3.32
C PRO A 378 7.46 24.31 2.85
N ARG A 379 6.59 25.29 2.57
CA ARG A 379 5.24 25.02 2.05
C ARG A 379 5.27 24.48 0.62
N ALA A 380 6.22 24.95 -0.20
CA ALA A 380 6.40 24.43 -1.55
C ALA A 380 6.94 22.99 -1.52
N LEU A 381 7.89 22.72 -0.62
CA LEU A 381 8.40 21.36 -0.39
C LEU A 381 7.30 20.42 0.10
N GLU A 382 6.50 20.84 1.08
CA GLU A 382 5.39 20.04 1.61
C GLU A 382 4.37 19.71 0.50
N ALA A 383 3.95 20.71 -0.28
CA ALA A 383 3.02 20.52 -1.38
C ALA A 383 3.58 19.58 -2.47
N ALA A 384 4.88 19.70 -2.78
CA ALA A 384 5.55 18.83 -3.75
C ALA A 384 5.73 17.40 -3.21
N LEU A 385 6.17 17.25 -1.95
CA LEU A 385 6.29 15.96 -1.28
C LEU A 385 4.96 15.20 -1.24
N ARG A 386 3.86 15.91 -1.01
CA ARG A 386 2.52 15.32 -0.96
C ARG A 386 2.16 14.61 -2.28
N VAL A 387 2.45 15.23 -3.41
CA VAL A 387 2.11 14.68 -4.74
C VAL A 387 3.23 13.86 -5.38
N TYR A 388 4.39 13.76 -4.77
CA TYR A 388 5.50 12.98 -5.30
C TYR A 388 5.22 11.47 -5.13
N ASN A 389 5.28 10.72 -6.23
CA ASN A 389 5.11 9.26 -6.21
C ASN A 389 6.47 8.57 -6.04
N GLY A 390 6.79 8.17 -4.80
CA GLY A 390 8.06 7.59 -4.39
C GLY A 390 8.67 8.26 -3.16
N LYS A 391 10.01 8.21 -3.05
CA LYS A 391 10.81 8.80 -1.97
C LYS A 391 11.88 9.73 -2.57
N PRO A 392 11.62 11.04 -2.68
CA PRO A 392 12.59 12.00 -3.24
C PRO A 392 13.69 12.36 -2.25
N SER A 393 14.75 13.02 -2.73
CA SER A 393 15.60 13.85 -1.87
C SER A 393 15.04 15.27 -1.76
N VAL A 394 15.40 15.97 -0.70
CA VAL A 394 15.01 17.35 -0.44
C VAL A 394 16.26 18.23 -0.32
N ASN A 395 16.26 19.36 -1.00
CA ASN A 395 17.23 20.45 -0.95
C ASN A 395 16.45 21.77 -0.77
N SER A 396 16.62 22.53 0.29
CA SER A 396 17.57 22.35 1.34
C SER A 396 16.93 22.48 2.73
N VAL A 397 17.55 21.81 3.67
CA VAL A 397 17.25 22.03 5.08
C VAL A 397 18.27 23.07 5.58
N SER A 398 17.81 24.29 5.87
CA SER A 398 18.61 25.36 6.46
C SER A 398 18.23 25.55 7.93
N ALA A 399 19.23 25.83 8.76
CA ALA A 399 19.05 26.16 10.17
C ALA A 399 18.48 27.57 10.36
#